data_39522a239cf116521ba00b93259057b5
#
_entry.id   39522a239cf116521ba00b93259057b5
#
_cell.length_a   1.000
_cell.length_b   1.000
_cell.length_c   1.000
_cell.angle_alpha   90.00
_cell.angle_beta   90.00
_cell.angle_gamma   90.00
#
_symmetry.space_group_name_H-M   'P 1'
#
loop_
_entity.id
_entity.type
_entity.pdbx_description
1 polymer ?
#
loop_
_entity_poly.entity_id
_entity_poly.type
_entity_poly.pdbx_seq_one_letter_code
_entity_poly.pdbx_strand_id
1 'polypeptide(L)'
;CLSMPGQVVITERIASKYFKDEDPIGKIFIFTGAYDKISCEVTGVMKEMPSNSHIHYSFLISYKSLPKYMQEYWYKHEAYTYVLLDSPERKAEIEREFPVMAEKYKTDEALKNKTWGVSLIPLADIHLTPQVGYEAETKGNRSSMIALIFAAIAILAIAWINYINLTVARSMERAKEVGVRRVVGAFRKQLIHQFLFEALVMNLIAFVLAVGLIELVLPYFNQLVGRTVTFSVWLIDYWWILLILVFIVGIFLSGYYPALALLNRKPIMLLKGKFLHSKSGERTRKVLVIIQYMASMILLCGTLIVFAQLSFMRSQSLGVKTNQTLVVKFPGHTEGLNTKLEAMKKTIARLPLVYQVTFSGAVPGEEVATFLSTTIHLNLTCLRSIKTE
;
A
#
# COMPACT_ATOMS: atom_id res chain seq x y z
N CYS A 1 3.46 12.71 -30.75
CA CYS A 1 4.68 11.89 -30.63
C CYS A 1 4.45 10.40 -30.93
N LEU A 2 3.21 9.87 -30.84
CA LEU A 2 2.89 8.43 -31.07
C LEU A 2 1.78 8.25 -32.11
N SER A 3 1.69 9.12 -33.09
CA SER A 3 0.61 9.13 -34.09
C SER A 3 0.83 8.13 -35.24
N MET A 4 2.07 7.76 -35.50
CA MET A 4 2.46 6.84 -36.57
C MET A 4 3.03 5.53 -36.03
N PRO A 5 2.98 4.43 -36.80
CA PRO A 5 3.65 3.19 -36.42
C PRO A 5 5.17 3.40 -36.36
N GLY A 6 5.86 2.61 -35.56
CA GLY A 6 7.32 2.69 -35.43
C GLY A 6 7.81 3.87 -34.60
N GLN A 7 6.95 4.49 -33.77
CA GLN A 7 7.32 5.58 -32.87
C GLN A 7 7.36 5.12 -31.41
N VAL A 8 8.35 5.62 -30.65
CA VAL A 8 8.49 5.37 -29.21
C VAL A 8 8.82 6.64 -28.45
N VAL A 9 8.23 6.78 -27.27
CA VAL A 9 8.60 7.77 -26.25
C VAL A 9 9.26 7.01 -25.10
N ILE A 10 10.38 7.51 -24.60
CA ILE A 10 11.18 6.88 -23.56
C ILE A 10 11.24 7.79 -22.32
N THR A 11 11.51 7.22 -21.14
CA THR A 11 11.74 8.03 -19.93
C THR A 11 13.15 8.63 -19.90
N GLU A 12 13.35 9.69 -19.12
CA GLU A 12 14.66 10.32 -18.90
C GLU A 12 15.70 9.31 -18.41
N ARG A 13 15.29 8.36 -17.57
CA ARG A 13 16.16 7.29 -17.06
C ARG A 13 16.63 6.36 -18.17
N ILE A 14 15.75 6.02 -19.10
CA ILE A 14 16.11 5.19 -20.27
C ILE A 14 17.01 5.97 -21.22
N ALA A 15 16.72 7.24 -21.47
CA ALA A 15 17.56 8.10 -22.28
C ALA A 15 18.98 8.15 -21.71
N SER A 16 19.16 8.46 -20.45
CA SER A 16 20.48 8.48 -19.79
C SER A 16 21.18 7.12 -19.79
N LYS A 17 20.43 6.03 -19.60
CA LYS A 17 20.99 4.67 -19.55
C LYS A 17 21.59 4.23 -20.88
N TYR A 18 20.90 4.53 -22.00
CA TYR A 18 21.27 4.00 -23.32
C TYR A 18 22.03 5.01 -24.18
N PHE A 19 21.77 6.30 -24.03
CA PHE A 19 22.36 7.34 -24.86
C PHE A 19 23.31 8.27 -24.09
N LYS A 20 23.34 8.19 -22.75
CA LYS A 20 24.16 9.04 -21.88
C LYS A 20 23.91 10.53 -22.16
N ASP A 21 24.88 11.23 -22.78
CA ASP A 21 24.86 12.67 -23.06
C ASP A 21 24.42 12.97 -24.51
N GLU A 22 24.14 11.94 -25.32
CA GLU A 22 23.67 12.12 -26.70
C GLU A 22 22.16 12.37 -26.75
N ASP A 23 21.73 13.22 -27.70
CA ASP A 23 20.28 13.39 -27.95
C ASP A 23 19.66 12.06 -28.42
N PRO A 24 18.66 11.54 -27.69
CA PRO A 24 17.99 10.30 -28.05
C PRO A 24 16.99 10.46 -29.19
N ILE A 25 16.55 11.68 -29.54
CA ILE A 25 15.54 11.92 -30.57
C ILE A 25 16.05 11.46 -31.94
N GLY A 26 15.24 10.74 -32.69
CA GLY A 26 15.58 10.19 -34.00
C GLY A 26 16.41 8.90 -33.95
N LYS A 27 16.88 8.47 -32.76
CA LYS A 27 17.60 7.20 -32.60
C LYS A 27 16.60 6.01 -32.68
N ILE A 28 17.08 4.85 -33.10
CA ILE A 28 16.27 3.66 -33.27
C ILE A 28 16.47 2.70 -32.09
N PHE A 29 15.36 2.32 -31.47
CA PHE A 29 15.26 1.20 -30.53
C PHE A 29 14.69 -0.03 -31.22
N ILE A 30 15.31 -1.18 -30.98
CA ILE A 30 14.80 -2.48 -31.44
C ILE A 30 14.25 -3.22 -30.21
N PHE A 31 12.94 -3.37 -30.16
CA PHE A 31 12.25 -4.17 -29.15
C PHE A 31 12.14 -5.61 -29.66
N THR A 32 12.67 -6.53 -28.87
CA THR A 32 12.52 -7.96 -29.16
C THR A 32 11.59 -8.53 -28.09
N GLY A 33 10.38 -8.82 -28.46
CA GLY A 33 9.33 -9.31 -27.55
C GLY A 33 8.76 -10.67 -27.97
N ALA A 34 7.65 -11.04 -27.32
CA ALA A 34 6.98 -12.32 -27.55
C ALA A 34 6.46 -12.49 -28.99
N TYR A 35 6.24 -11.42 -29.70
CA TYR A 35 5.52 -11.48 -30.99
C TYR A 35 6.38 -11.16 -32.19
N ASP A 36 7.36 -10.23 -32.09
CA ASP A 36 8.28 -9.91 -33.17
C ASP A 36 9.37 -8.92 -32.78
N LYS A 37 10.29 -8.61 -33.69
CA LYS A 37 11.21 -7.48 -33.57
C LYS A 37 10.52 -6.22 -34.08
N ILE A 38 10.26 -5.27 -33.18
CA ILE A 38 9.69 -3.98 -33.55
C ILE A 38 10.80 -2.92 -33.48
N SER A 39 11.11 -2.31 -34.60
CA SER A 39 12.03 -1.17 -34.67
C SER A 39 11.24 0.11 -34.52
N CYS A 40 11.60 0.92 -33.52
CA CYS A 40 10.93 2.18 -33.22
C CYS A 40 11.93 3.32 -33.15
N GLU A 41 11.56 4.45 -33.76
CA GLU A 41 12.28 5.72 -33.67
C GLU A 41 11.86 6.47 -32.39
N VAL A 42 12.82 6.98 -31.65
CA VAL A 42 12.55 7.82 -30.46
C VAL A 42 12.03 9.17 -30.92
N THR A 43 10.78 9.45 -30.59
CA THR A 43 10.10 10.72 -30.96
C THR A 43 9.87 11.64 -29.79
N GLY A 44 10.24 11.23 -28.57
CA GLY A 44 10.13 12.07 -27.39
C GLY A 44 10.75 11.44 -26.15
N VAL A 45 11.10 12.29 -25.21
CA VAL A 45 11.54 11.92 -23.86
C VAL A 45 10.53 12.44 -22.86
N MET A 46 10.09 11.58 -21.94
CA MET A 46 9.13 11.93 -20.89
C MET A 46 9.78 11.81 -19.52
N LYS A 47 9.27 12.57 -18.56
CA LYS A 47 9.66 12.43 -17.16
C LYS A 47 9.27 11.05 -16.62
N GLU A 48 9.99 10.60 -15.60
CA GLU A 48 9.59 9.39 -14.88
C GLU A 48 8.18 9.53 -14.30
N MET A 49 7.43 8.44 -14.33
CA MET A 49 6.12 8.39 -13.71
C MET A 49 6.23 8.63 -12.20
N PRO A 50 5.34 9.43 -11.60
CA PRO A 50 5.31 9.63 -10.16
C PRO A 50 5.17 8.29 -9.41
N SER A 51 5.81 8.16 -8.26
CA SER A 51 5.80 6.92 -7.46
C SER A 51 4.40 6.51 -6.96
N ASN A 52 3.44 7.43 -6.97
CA ASN A 52 2.03 7.20 -6.63
C ASN A 52 1.14 6.91 -7.86
N SER A 53 1.72 6.79 -9.07
CA SER A 53 0.98 6.33 -10.24
C SER A 53 0.68 4.84 -10.14
N HIS A 54 -0.47 4.41 -10.64
CA HIS A 54 -0.82 2.99 -10.78
C HIS A 54 -0.19 2.35 -12.03
N ILE A 55 0.52 3.13 -12.83
CA ILE A 55 1.18 2.71 -14.06
C ILE A 55 2.60 3.23 -14.07
N HIS A 56 3.58 2.33 -14.30
CA HIS A 56 4.98 2.68 -14.43
C HIS A 56 5.53 2.13 -15.74
N TYR A 57 5.65 3.00 -16.73
CA TYR A 57 6.23 2.64 -18.03
C TYR A 57 7.58 3.31 -18.22
N SER A 58 8.53 2.54 -18.75
CA SER A 58 9.82 3.07 -19.21
C SER A 58 9.78 3.42 -20.71
N PHE A 59 8.83 2.84 -21.44
CA PHE A 59 8.66 3.01 -22.88
C PHE A 59 7.18 3.10 -23.21
N LEU A 60 6.81 4.00 -24.12
CA LEU A 60 5.50 4.07 -24.74
C LEU A 60 5.66 3.91 -26.25
N ILE A 61 5.18 2.81 -26.78
CA ILE A 61 5.25 2.51 -28.21
C ILE A 61 3.88 2.84 -28.84
N SER A 62 3.89 3.37 -30.05
CA SER A 62 2.66 3.65 -30.78
C SER A 62 1.81 2.38 -30.91
N TYR A 63 0.53 2.43 -30.53
CA TYR A 63 -0.42 1.32 -30.68
C TYR A 63 -0.53 0.82 -32.13
N LYS A 64 -0.35 1.73 -33.10
CA LYS A 64 -0.34 1.38 -34.52
C LYS A 64 0.85 0.50 -34.94
N SER A 65 1.87 0.37 -34.10
CA SER A 65 3.00 -0.54 -34.31
C SER A 65 2.68 -1.99 -34.03
N LEU A 66 1.57 -2.25 -33.31
CA LEU A 66 1.15 -3.61 -33.01
C LEU A 66 0.57 -4.29 -34.27
N PRO A 67 0.77 -5.60 -34.41
CA PRO A 67 0.14 -6.37 -35.50
C PRO A 67 -1.38 -6.19 -35.51
N LYS A 68 -1.99 -6.13 -36.70
CA LYS A 68 -3.45 -5.91 -36.85
C LYS A 68 -4.29 -6.88 -36.03
N TYR A 69 -3.87 -8.15 -35.98
CA TYR A 69 -4.60 -9.15 -35.19
C TYR A 69 -4.67 -8.80 -33.70
N MET A 70 -3.67 -8.11 -33.17
CA MET A 70 -3.70 -7.66 -31.76
C MET A 70 -4.60 -6.45 -31.52
N GLN A 71 -4.84 -5.65 -32.58
CA GLN A 71 -5.70 -4.46 -32.49
C GLN A 71 -7.20 -4.82 -32.60
N GLU A 72 -7.54 -5.96 -33.22
CA GLU A 72 -8.91 -6.35 -33.59
C GLU A 72 -9.52 -7.44 -32.71
N TYR A 73 -8.72 -8.07 -31.81
CA TYR A 73 -9.24 -9.14 -30.96
C TYR A 73 -9.99 -8.63 -29.73
N TRP A 74 -11.27 -8.99 -29.64
CA TRP A 74 -12.14 -8.65 -28.52
C TRP A 74 -12.10 -9.65 -27.36
N TYR A 75 -11.50 -10.83 -27.53
CA TYR A 75 -11.46 -11.86 -26.48
C TYR A 75 -10.18 -11.83 -25.63
N LYS A 76 -9.20 -10.98 -25.97
CA LYS A 76 -7.97 -10.84 -25.22
C LYS A 76 -8.06 -9.69 -24.23
N HIS A 77 -7.65 -9.93 -22.99
CA HIS A 77 -7.66 -8.97 -21.90
C HIS A 77 -6.27 -8.35 -21.68
N GLU A 78 -5.63 -7.89 -22.76
CA GLU A 78 -4.26 -7.36 -22.73
C GLU A 78 -4.20 -5.83 -22.75
N ALA A 79 -5.35 -5.16 -22.65
CA ALA A 79 -5.43 -3.70 -22.72
C ALA A 79 -6.13 -3.10 -21.50
N TYR A 80 -5.54 -2.03 -20.97
CA TYR A 80 -6.21 -1.16 -19.99
C TYR A 80 -6.99 -0.09 -20.75
N THR A 81 -8.28 -0.02 -20.50
CA THR A 81 -9.15 0.96 -21.15
C THR A 81 -9.57 2.02 -20.15
N TYR A 82 -9.26 3.28 -20.43
CA TYR A 82 -9.68 4.42 -19.63
C TYR A 82 -10.77 5.19 -20.36
N VAL A 83 -11.83 5.55 -19.64
CA VAL A 83 -12.95 6.30 -20.15
C VAL A 83 -13.09 7.58 -19.35
N LEU A 84 -13.08 8.72 -20.03
CA LEU A 84 -13.38 10.01 -19.43
C LEU A 84 -14.90 10.25 -19.50
N LEU A 85 -15.54 10.38 -18.35
CA LEU A 85 -16.98 10.64 -18.24
C LEU A 85 -17.23 12.12 -17.99
N ASP A 86 -18.31 12.65 -18.57
CA ASP A 86 -18.76 14.00 -18.31
C ASP A 86 -19.27 14.16 -16.87
N SER A 87 -19.89 13.10 -16.33
CA SER A 87 -20.34 13.05 -14.94
C SER A 87 -20.24 11.63 -14.36
N PRO A 88 -20.03 11.49 -13.03
CA PRO A 88 -19.95 10.19 -12.37
C PRO A 88 -21.23 9.35 -12.49
N GLU A 89 -22.39 9.97 -12.63
CA GLU A 89 -23.71 9.32 -12.73
C GLU A 89 -23.82 8.47 -14.01
N ARG A 90 -23.11 8.86 -15.08
CA ARG A 90 -23.11 8.12 -16.35
C ARG A 90 -22.43 6.76 -16.28
N LYS A 91 -21.71 6.48 -15.19
CA LYS A 91 -21.14 5.16 -14.96
C LYS A 91 -22.17 4.04 -15.09
N ALA A 92 -23.29 4.15 -14.37
CA ALA A 92 -24.35 3.14 -14.37
C ALA A 92 -25.03 3.00 -15.74
N GLU A 93 -25.13 4.08 -16.52
CA GLU A 93 -25.65 4.08 -17.87
C GLU A 93 -24.75 3.26 -18.80
N ILE A 94 -23.46 3.54 -18.80
CA ILE A 94 -22.47 2.82 -19.64
C ILE A 94 -22.41 1.33 -19.26
N GLU A 95 -22.39 1.00 -17.98
CA GLU A 95 -22.37 -0.40 -17.51
C GLU A 95 -23.62 -1.17 -17.97
N ARG A 96 -24.76 -0.50 -18.07
CA ARG A 96 -26.01 -1.08 -18.57
C ARG A 96 -26.04 -1.23 -20.09
N GLU A 97 -25.48 -0.29 -20.84
CA GLU A 97 -25.48 -0.28 -22.32
C GLU A 97 -24.38 -1.15 -22.91
N PHE A 98 -23.31 -1.38 -22.15
CA PHE A 98 -22.17 -2.15 -22.63
C PHE A 98 -22.52 -3.56 -23.17
N PRO A 99 -23.38 -4.37 -22.52
CA PRO A 99 -23.73 -5.69 -23.05
C PRO A 99 -24.35 -5.60 -24.46
N VAL A 100 -25.16 -4.59 -24.73
CA VAL A 100 -25.80 -4.40 -26.05
C VAL A 100 -24.72 -4.06 -27.11
N MET A 101 -23.77 -3.21 -26.76
CA MET A 101 -22.64 -2.92 -27.62
C MET A 101 -21.78 -4.16 -27.83
N ALA A 102 -21.47 -4.90 -26.76
CA ALA A 102 -20.64 -6.08 -26.81
C ALA A 102 -21.23 -7.16 -27.75
N GLU A 103 -22.54 -7.38 -27.74
CA GLU A 103 -23.22 -8.33 -28.66
C GLU A 103 -22.96 -8.00 -30.13
N LYS A 104 -22.89 -6.70 -30.50
CA LYS A 104 -22.58 -6.27 -31.87
C LYS A 104 -21.16 -6.66 -32.32
N TYR A 105 -20.22 -6.73 -31.39
CA TYR A 105 -18.80 -6.99 -31.67
C TYR A 105 -18.36 -8.41 -31.30
N LYS A 106 -19.26 -9.26 -30.82
CA LYS A 106 -19.03 -10.69 -30.55
C LYS A 106 -18.94 -11.50 -31.85
N THR A 107 -17.97 -11.21 -32.66
CA THR A 107 -17.78 -11.94 -33.93
C THR A 107 -17.04 -13.26 -33.75
N ASP A 108 -16.34 -13.45 -32.64
CA ASP A 108 -15.49 -14.61 -32.38
C ASP A 108 -16.29 -15.77 -31.79
N GLU A 109 -16.06 -17.00 -32.30
CA GLU A 109 -16.72 -18.21 -31.80
C GLU A 109 -16.50 -18.46 -30.29
N ALA A 110 -15.31 -18.08 -29.78
CA ALA A 110 -14.95 -18.19 -28.38
C ALA A 110 -15.87 -17.37 -27.45
N LEU A 111 -16.54 -16.36 -27.97
CA LEU A 111 -17.38 -15.43 -27.24
C LEU A 111 -18.89 -15.64 -27.45
N LYS A 112 -19.30 -16.39 -28.45
CA LYS A 112 -20.72 -16.56 -28.87
C LYS A 112 -21.66 -16.97 -27.72
N ASN A 113 -21.17 -17.80 -26.79
CA ASN A 113 -21.95 -18.33 -25.68
C ASN A 113 -21.58 -17.72 -24.31
N LYS A 114 -20.89 -16.58 -24.29
CA LYS A 114 -20.49 -15.91 -23.04
C LYS A 114 -21.21 -14.58 -22.89
N THR A 115 -21.64 -14.28 -21.67
CA THR A 115 -22.15 -12.95 -21.32
C THR A 115 -20.98 -12.03 -21.01
N TRP A 116 -20.99 -10.85 -21.61
CA TRP A 116 -20.02 -9.80 -21.36
C TRP A 116 -20.66 -8.69 -20.57
N GLY A 117 -19.99 -8.31 -19.49
CA GLY A 117 -20.30 -7.13 -18.70
C GLY A 117 -19.01 -6.35 -18.49
N VAL A 118 -19.15 -5.05 -18.29
CA VAL A 118 -18.07 -4.17 -17.87
C VAL A 118 -18.44 -3.58 -16.52
N SER A 119 -17.45 -3.41 -15.68
CA SER A 119 -17.55 -2.60 -14.47
C SER A 119 -16.50 -1.50 -14.53
N LEU A 120 -16.95 -0.26 -14.43
CA LEU A 120 -16.08 0.90 -14.40
C LEU A 120 -15.58 1.15 -12.97
N ILE A 121 -14.28 1.21 -12.78
CA ILE A 121 -13.66 1.48 -11.50
C ILE A 121 -13.13 2.92 -11.53
N PRO A 122 -13.52 3.79 -10.56
CA PRO A 122 -12.93 5.12 -10.46
C PRO A 122 -11.41 5.04 -10.34
N LEU A 123 -10.70 5.92 -11.02
CA LEU A 123 -9.24 5.95 -11.05
C LEU A 123 -8.62 6.00 -9.63
N ALA A 124 -9.27 6.73 -8.72
CA ALA A 124 -8.84 6.83 -7.32
C ALA A 124 -8.96 5.51 -6.53
N ASP A 125 -9.87 4.62 -6.95
CA ASP A 125 -10.16 3.36 -6.26
C ASP A 125 -9.39 2.16 -6.83
N ILE A 126 -8.74 2.29 -7.98
CA ILE A 126 -8.04 1.19 -8.67
C ILE A 126 -7.05 0.50 -7.73
N HIS A 127 -6.24 1.28 -7.01
CA HIS A 127 -5.20 0.73 -6.12
C HIS A 127 -5.76 -0.06 -4.93
N LEU A 128 -6.99 0.20 -4.51
CA LEU A 128 -7.63 -0.40 -3.34
C LEU A 128 -8.70 -1.45 -3.68
N THR A 129 -8.89 -1.75 -4.97
CA THR A 129 -9.89 -2.72 -5.44
C THR A 129 -9.23 -4.08 -5.68
N PRO A 130 -9.42 -5.09 -4.81
CA PRO A 130 -8.61 -6.31 -4.81
C PRO A 130 -8.97 -7.34 -5.87
N GLN A 131 -10.08 -7.18 -6.61
CA GLN A 131 -10.68 -8.27 -7.40
C GLN A 131 -10.41 -8.25 -8.90
N VAL A 132 -9.57 -7.37 -9.41
CA VAL A 132 -9.26 -7.32 -10.84
C VAL A 132 -7.90 -7.96 -11.06
N GLY A 133 -7.85 -9.06 -11.84
CA GLY A 133 -6.61 -9.70 -12.27
C GLY A 133 -5.87 -8.86 -13.32
N TYR A 134 -4.63 -9.22 -13.61
CA TYR A 134 -3.80 -8.64 -14.67
C TYR A 134 -3.52 -7.13 -14.55
N GLU A 135 -3.35 -6.63 -13.32
CA GLU A 135 -2.90 -5.26 -13.17
C GLU A 135 -1.37 -5.13 -13.14
N ALA A 136 -0.89 -3.97 -13.63
CA ALA A 136 0.53 -3.70 -13.78
C ALA A 136 1.26 -3.62 -12.43
N GLU A 137 0.55 -3.34 -11.33
CA GLU A 137 1.13 -3.17 -10.00
C GLU A 137 0.40 -3.95 -8.90
N THR A 138 1.15 -4.21 -7.82
CA THR A 138 0.59 -4.84 -6.61
C THR A 138 -0.44 -3.94 -5.95
N LYS A 139 -1.62 -4.50 -5.70
CA LYS A 139 -2.74 -3.79 -5.09
C LYS A 139 -2.65 -3.72 -3.59
N GLY A 140 -3.14 -2.61 -3.06
CA GLY A 140 -3.45 -2.49 -1.64
C GLY A 140 -4.80 -3.15 -1.31
N ASN A 141 -4.96 -3.54 -0.06
CA ASN A 141 -6.24 -4.05 0.45
C ASN A 141 -6.89 -2.97 1.33
N ARG A 142 -8.07 -2.48 0.91
CA ARG A 142 -8.83 -1.46 1.64
C ARG A 142 -9.13 -1.87 3.08
N SER A 143 -9.47 -3.16 3.30
CA SER A 143 -9.76 -3.66 4.64
C SER A 143 -8.51 -3.64 5.54
N SER A 144 -7.35 -4.01 5.00
CA SER A 144 -6.07 -3.93 5.72
C SER A 144 -5.70 -2.48 6.05
N MET A 145 -5.90 -1.55 5.12
CA MET A 145 -5.66 -0.13 5.36
C MET A 145 -6.57 0.41 6.48
N ILE A 146 -7.85 0.10 6.45
CA ILE A 146 -8.81 0.49 7.49
C ILE A 146 -8.39 -0.11 8.84
N ALA A 147 -8.00 -1.37 8.89
CA ALA A 147 -7.53 -2.02 10.11
C ALA A 147 -6.29 -1.32 10.70
N LEU A 148 -5.33 -0.93 9.85
CA LEU A 148 -4.15 -0.17 10.27
C LEU A 148 -4.51 1.21 10.82
N ILE A 149 -5.47 1.91 10.20
CA ILE A 149 -5.96 3.21 10.68
C ILE A 149 -6.61 3.05 12.06
N PHE A 150 -7.46 2.03 12.24
CA PHE A 150 -8.06 1.75 13.54
C PHE A 150 -7.01 1.41 14.61
N ALA A 151 -6.00 0.63 14.26
CA ALA A 151 -4.89 0.33 15.17
C ALA A 151 -4.13 1.61 15.57
N ALA A 152 -3.83 2.48 14.61
CA ALA A 152 -3.15 3.76 14.88
C ALA A 152 -3.99 4.67 15.81
N ILE A 153 -5.29 4.79 15.55
CA ILE A 153 -6.21 5.56 16.39
C ILE A 153 -6.28 4.96 17.80
N ALA A 154 -6.35 3.63 17.92
CA ALA A 154 -6.38 2.95 19.22
C ALA A 154 -5.09 3.19 20.02
N ILE A 155 -3.92 3.09 19.38
CA ILE A 155 -2.62 3.36 20.02
C ILE A 155 -2.56 4.81 20.50
N LEU A 156 -3.00 5.76 19.69
CA LEU A 156 -3.03 7.18 20.04
C LEU A 156 -3.98 7.45 21.22
N ALA A 157 -5.17 6.84 21.20
CA ALA A 157 -6.14 6.95 22.30
C ALA A 157 -5.58 6.36 23.62
N ILE A 158 -4.91 5.21 23.54
CA ILE A 158 -4.23 4.59 24.70
C ILE A 158 -3.17 5.55 25.27
N ALA A 159 -2.36 6.15 24.40
CA ALA A 159 -1.33 7.11 24.81
C ALA A 159 -1.93 8.33 25.50
N TRP A 160 -3.01 8.91 24.96
CA TRP A 160 -3.71 10.03 25.58
C TRP A 160 -4.35 9.65 26.91
N ILE A 161 -5.03 8.51 27.01
CA ILE A 161 -5.62 8.02 28.27
C ILE A 161 -4.53 7.86 29.33
N ASN A 162 -3.39 7.27 28.97
CA ASN A 162 -2.28 7.09 29.91
C ASN A 162 -1.72 8.45 30.39
N TYR A 163 -1.51 9.38 29.44
CA TYR A 163 -1.05 10.72 29.78
C TYR A 163 -2.04 11.48 30.66
N ILE A 164 -3.34 11.41 30.35
CA ILE A 164 -4.40 12.04 31.17
C ILE A 164 -4.39 11.45 32.59
N ASN A 165 -4.33 10.13 32.73
CA ASN A 165 -4.30 9.46 34.03
C ASN A 165 -3.09 9.89 34.86
N LEU A 166 -1.91 10.00 34.25
CA LEU A 166 -0.69 10.45 34.89
C LEU A 166 -0.76 11.93 35.29
N THR A 167 -1.26 12.78 34.37
CA THR A 167 -1.39 14.23 34.64
C THR A 167 -2.41 14.52 35.72
N VAL A 168 -3.54 13.79 35.73
CA VAL A 168 -4.53 13.91 36.84
C VAL A 168 -3.92 13.47 38.19
N ALA A 169 -3.15 12.37 38.20
CA ALA A 169 -2.48 11.94 39.42
C ALA A 169 -1.49 12.99 39.93
N ARG A 170 -0.64 13.55 39.07
CA ARG A 170 0.30 14.63 39.41
C ARG A 170 -0.39 15.94 39.81
N SER A 171 -1.53 16.26 39.18
CA SER A 171 -2.28 17.46 39.47
C SER A 171 -2.86 17.44 40.88
N MET A 172 -3.09 16.26 41.46
CA MET A 172 -3.51 16.13 42.85
C MET A 172 -2.40 16.55 43.85
N GLU A 173 -1.13 16.31 43.51
CA GLU A 173 0.01 16.80 44.31
C GLU A 173 0.08 18.33 44.30
N ARG A 174 -0.25 18.95 43.15
CA ARG A 174 -0.30 20.41 42.94
C ARG A 174 -1.62 21.05 43.40
N ALA A 175 -2.58 20.25 43.89
CA ALA A 175 -3.90 20.75 44.28
C ALA A 175 -3.83 21.83 45.35
N LYS A 176 -2.93 21.70 46.34
CA LYS A 176 -2.71 22.70 47.39
C LYS A 176 -2.21 24.01 46.81
N GLU A 177 -1.23 23.98 45.90
CA GLU A 177 -0.68 25.16 45.24
C GLU A 177 -1.76 25.91 44.46
N VAL A 178 -2.55 25.19 43.64
CA VAL A 178 -3.69 25.74 42.88
C VAL A 178 -4.74 26.33 43.83
N GLY A 179 -4.98 25.66 44.96
CA GLY A 179 -5.87 26.14 46.00
C GLY A 179 -5.42 27.46 46.59
N VAL A 180 -4.14 27.59 46.97
CA VAL A 180 -3.54 28.83 47.51
C VAL A 180 -3.65 29.95 46.47
N ARG A 181 -3.24 29.70 45.21
CA ARG A 181 -3.31 30.71 44.15
C ARG A 181 -4.75 31.24 43.94
N ARG A 182 -5.74 30.36 44.03
CA ARG A 182 -7.17 30.78 43.92
C ARG A 182 -7.64 31.61 45.12
N VAL A 183 -7.16 31.32 46.29
CA VAL A 183 -7.49 32.13 47.49
C VAL A 183 -6.84 33.51 47.43
N VAL A 184 -5.63 33.61 46.89
CA VAL A 184 -4.90 34.87 46.66
C VAL A 184 -5.46 35.67 45.44
N GLY A 185 -6.46 35.13 44.73
CA GLY A 185 -7.17 35.88 43.68
C GLY A 185 -6.83 35.50 42.23
N ALA A 186 -6.11 34.40 41.97
CA ALA A 186 -5.85 33.97 40.62
C ALA A 186 -7.13 33.58 39.90
N PHE A 187 -7.31 34.15 38.68
CA PHE A 187 -8.46 33.86 37.83
C PHE A 187 -8.41 32.45 37.27
N ARG A 188 -9.59 31.83 37.16
CA ARG A 188 -9.71 30.46 36.59
C ARG A 188 -9.10 30.35 35.20
N LYS A 189 -9.23 31.37 34.34
CA LYS A 189 -8.65 31.41 33.01
C LYS A 189 -7.13 31.33 33.02
N GLN A 190 -6.47 32.03 33.93
CA GLN A 190 -5.00 32.05 34.08
C GLN A 190 -4.46 30.63 34.38
N LEU A 191 -5.13 29.92 35.29
CA LEU A 191 -4.74 28.55 35.63
C LEU A 191 -4.97 27.57 34.47
N ILE A 192 -6.08 27.72 33.73
CA ILE A 192 -6.30 26.92 32.52
C ILE A 192 -5.20 27.17 31.45
N HIS A 193 -4.87 28.43 31.23
CA HIS A 193 -3.78 28.75 30.27
C HIS A 193 -2.44 28.16 30.71
N GLN A 194 -2.14 28.17 32.01
CA GLN A 194 -0.93 27.55 32.53
C GLN A 194 -0.89 26.05 32.23
N PHE A 195 -1.98 25.30 32.52
CA PHE A 195 -2.04 23.87 32.25
C PHE A 195 -1.98 23.56 30.74
N LEU A 196 -2.63 24.39 29.90
CA LEU A 196 -2.55 24.28 28.46
C LEU A 196 -1.14 24.53 27.94
N PHE A 197 -0.43 25.53 28.50
CA PHE A 197 0.94 25.82 28.12
C PHE A 197 1.90 24.69 28.53
N GLU A 198 1.77 24.14 29.73
CA GLU A 198 2.54 22.95 30.13
C GLU A 198 2.27 21.76 29.21
N ALA A 199 1.01 21.51 28.82
CA ALA A 199 0.63 20.48 27.89
C ALA A 199 1.20 20.74 26.50
N LEU A 200 1.18 21.99 26.01
CA LEU A 200 1.77 22.38 24.74
C LEU A 200 3.27 22.04 24.68
N VAL A 201 4.02 22.45 25.72
CA VAL A 201 5.47 22.20 25.77
C VAL A 201 5.77 20.69 25.75
N MET A 202 5.06 19.91 26.55
CA MET A 202 5.25 18.47 26.62
C MET A 202 4.88 17.77 25.29
N ASN A 203 3.76 18.17 24.68
CA ASN A 203 3.36 17.61 23.39
C ASN A 203 4.34 18.04 22.27
N LEU A 204 4.90 19.26 22.32
CA LEU A 204 5.90 19.71 21.35
C LEU A 204 7.19 18.90 21.45
N ILE A 205 7.68 18.65 22.66
CA ILE A 205 8.86 17.79 22.89
C ILE A 205 8.57 16.38 22.36
N ALA A 206 7.43 15.81 22.70
CA ALA A 206 7.02 14.49 22.25
C ALA A 206 6.92 14.42 20.70
N PHE A 207 6.40 15.47 20.06
CA PHE A 207 6.29 15.58 18.62
C PHE A 207 7.67 15.60 17.95
N VAL A 208 8.59 16.43 18.44
CA VAL A 208 9.97 16.50 17.90
C VAL A 208 10.68 15.14 18.04
N LEU A 209 10.55 14.49 19.20
CA LEU A 209 11.10 13.16 19.41
C LEU A 209 10.47 12.11 18.49
N ALA A 210 9.15 12.18 18.26
CA ALA A 210 8.44 11.27 17.37
C ALA A 210 8.92 11.44 15.91
N VAL A 211 9.09 12.67 15.43
CA VAL A 211 9.63 12.95 14.10
C VAL A 211 11.06 12.39 13.98
N GLY A 212 11.91 12.61 14.96
CA GLY A 212 13.27 12.07 14.97
C GLY A 212 13.30 10.53 14.94
N LEU A 213 12.39 9.87 15.67
CA LEU A 213 12.26 8.42 15.64
C LEU A 213 11.75 7.91 14.29
N ILE A 214 10.80 8.61 13.67
CA ILE A 214 10.30 8.27 12.33
C ILE A 214 11.43 8.31 11.32
N GLU A 215 12.21 9.39 11.26
CA GLU A 215 13.35 9.51 10.34
C GLU A 215 14.39 8.39 10.55
N LEU A 216 14.64 8.00 11.79
CA LEU A 216 15.58 6.93 12.11
C LEU A 216 15.07 5.54 11.67
N VAL A 217 13.76 5.27 11.78
CA VAL A 217 13.16 3.96 11.47
C VAL A 217 12.75 3.86 9.99
N LEU A 218 12.51 4.99 9.34
CA LEU A 218 12.00 5.05 7.96
C LEU A 218 12.82 4.25 6.93
N PRO A 219 14.17 4.24 6.94
CA PRO A 219 14.96 3.42 6.01
C PRO A 219 14.68 1.92 6.15
N TYR A 220 14.57 1.43 7.39
CA TYR A 220 14.26 0.02 7.68
C TYR A 220 12.83 -0.34 7.24
N PHE A 221 11.90 0.58 7.48
CA PHE A 221 10.51 0.41 7.03
C PHE A 221 10.42 0.35 5.51
N ASN A 222 11.14 1.23 4.80
CA ASN A 222 11.18 1.24 3.34
C ASN A 222 11.74 -0.06 2.76
N GLN A 223 12.78 -0.62 3.37
CA GLN A 223 13.30 -1.94 2.98
C GLN A 223 12.28 -3.06 3.19
N LEU A 224 11.53 -3.02 4.29
CA LEU A 224 10.53 -4.04 4.61
C LEU A 224 9.33 -3.99 3.64
N VAL A 225 8.89 -2.78 3.29
CA VAL A 225 7.72 -2.56 2.41
C VAL A 225 8.09 -2.63 0.92
N GLY A 226 9.40 -2.50 0.59
CA GLY A 226 9.89 -2.47 -0.79
C GLY A 226 9.51 -1.19 -1.55
N ARG A 227 9.17 -0.12 -0.83
CA ARG A 227 8.80 1.19 -1.40
C ARG A 227 9.52 2.32 -0.67
N THR A 228 9.84 3.38 -1.38
CA THR A 228 10.46 4.58 -0.80
C THR A 228 9.39 5.57 -0.35
N VAL A 229 9.06 5.52 0.94
CA VAL A 229 8.24 6.55 1.59
C VAL A 229 9.19 7.61 2.14
N THR A 230 8.90 8.89 1.87
CA THR A 230 9.67 10.02 2.41
C THR A 230 8.77 10.88 3.27
N PHE A 231 9.31 11.49 4.31
CA PHE A 231 8.54 12.38 5.18
C PHE A 231 8.00 13.62 4.45
N SER A 232 8.65 14.04 3.36
CA SER A 232 8.21 15.17 2.54
C SER A 232 6.83 14.97 1.90
N VAL A 233 6.39 13.75 1.67
CA VAL A 233 5.04 13.44 1.15
C VAL A 233 3.94 14.00 2.07
N TRP A 234 4.17 14.03 3.39
CA TRP A 234 3.22 14.58 4.36
C TRP A 234 3.07 16.10 4.30
N LEU A 235 4.07 16.80 3.72
CA LEU A 235 4.07 18.25 3.58
C LEU A 235 3.46 18.71 2.24
N ILE A 236 3.42 17.86 1.23
CA ILE A 236 2.95 18.20 -0.12
C ILE A 236 1.43 18.19 -0.20
N ASP A 237 0.77 17.23 0.47
CA ASP A 237 -0.68 17.10 0.49
C ASP A 237 -1.28 17.70 1.77
N TYR A 238 -2.59 17.85 1.86
CA TYR A 238 -3.31 18.41 3.02
C TYR A 238 -3.19 17.58 4.32
N TRP A 239 -2.34 16.54 4.38
CA TRP A 239 -2.12 15.70 5.56
C TRP A 239 -1.53 16.45 6.75
N TRP A 240 -0.79 17.53 6.53
CA TRP A 240 -0.29 18.39 7.60
C TRP A 240 -1.42 19.02 8.42
N ILE A 241 -2.60 19.28 7.80
CA ILE A 241 -3.78 19.80 8.50
C ILE A 241 -4.27 18.76 9.52
N LEU A 242 -4.32 17.48 9.13
CA LEU A 242 -4.69 16.38 10.03
C LEU A 242 -3.70 16.26 11.19
N LEU A 243 -2.39 16.38 10.92
CA LEU A 243 -1.36 16.34 11.97
C LEU A 243 -1.55 17.50 12.97
N ILE A 244 -1.76 18.71 12.49
CA ILE A 244 -2.04 19.87 13.36
C ILE A 244 -3.32 19.66 14.15
N LEU A 245 -4.38 19.13 13.54
CA LEU A 245 -5.63 18.85 14.23
C LEU A 245 -5.41 17.84 15.36
N VAL A 246 -4.74 16.73 15.08
CA VAL A 246 -4.38 15.70 16.08
C VAL A 246 -3.54 16.30 17.22
N PHE A 247 -2.57 17.16 16.88
CA PHE A 247 -1.72 17.85 17.86
C PHE A 247 -2.55 18.79 18.76
N ILE A 248 -3.43 19.58 18.17
CA ILE A 248 -4.33 20.50 18.93
C ILE A 248 -5.27 19.69 19.85
N VAL A 249 -5.88 18.61 19.33
CA VAL A 249 -6.74 17.72 20.13
C VAL A 249 -5.94 17.11 21.28
N GLY A 250 -4.70 16.69 21.03
CA GLY A 250 -3.78 16.19 22.06
C GLY A 250 -3.56 17.21 23.19
N ILE A 251 -3.26 18.46 22.86
CA ILE A 251 -3.07 19.55 23.84
C ILE A 251 -4.35 19.77 24.65
N PHE A 252 -5.49 19.80 23.98
CA PHE A 252 -6.78 19.99 24.67
C PHE A 252 -7.09 18.85 25.63
N LEU A 253 -6.97 17.62 25.20
CA LEU A 253 -7.23 16.45 26.04
C LEU A 253 -6.26 16.36 27.23
N SER A 254 -4.98 16.64 26.96
CA SER A 254 -3.92 16.52 27.98
C SER A 254 -3.85 17.69 28.92
N GLY A 255 -4.23 18.90 28.54
CA GLY A 255 -4.15 20.11 29.35
C GLY A 255 -5.49 20.55 29.97
N TYR A 256 -6.55 20.59 29.14
CA TYR A 256 -7.84 21.14 29.58
C TYR A 256 -8.59 20.22 30.54
N TYR A 257 -8.59 18.91 30.30
CA TYR A 257 -9.29 17.96 31.17
C TYR A 257 -8.73 17.94 32.61
N PRO A 258 -7.41 17.82 32.84
CA PRO A 258 -6.84 17.90 34.18
C PRO A 258 -7.09 19.26 34.86
N ALA A 259 -7.01 20.36 34.09
CA ALA A 259 -7.31 21.69 34.60
C ALA A 259 -8.75 21.79 35.11
N LEU A 260 -9.73 21.29 34.33
CA LEU A 260 -11.14 21.26 34.76
C LEU A 260 -11.35 20.37 35.98
N ALA A 261 -10.70 19.23 36.06
CA ALA A 261 -10.82 18.32 37.20
C ALA A 261 -10.42 18.97 38.51
N LEU A 262 -9.41 19.86 38.49
CA LEU A 262 -9.00 20.65 39.67
C LEU A 262 -9.87 21.88 39.90
N LEU A 263 -10.14 22.65 38.84
CA LEU A 263 -10.78 23.95 38.94
C LEU A 263 -12.28 23.89 39.27
N ASN A 264 -12.92 22.76 38.98
CA ASN A 264 -14.33 22.53 39.34
C ASN A 264 -14.54 22.26 40.85
N ARG A 265 -13.47 22.19 41.65
CA ARG A 265 -13.54 21.93 43.06
C ARG A 265 -13.45 23.25 43.87
N LYS A 266 -14.09 23.27 45.05
CA LYS A 266 -14.01 24.41 45.94
C LYS A 266 -12.58 24.55 46.51
N PRO A 267 -11.99 25.77 46.56
CA PRO A 267 -10.62 25.99 47.02
C PRO A 267 -10.33 25.41 48.43
N ILE A 268 -11.30 25.47 49.32
CA ILE A 268 -11.17 24.95 50.68
C ILE A 268 -10.98 23.44 50.73
N MET A 269 -11.55 22.70 49.74
CA MET A 269 -11.35 21.27 49.64
C MET A 269 -9.94 20.93 49.10
N LEU A 270 -9.40 21.79 48.23
CA LEU A 270 -8.04 21.67 47.70
C LEU A 270 -7.01 21.83 48.83
N LEU A 271 -7.23 22.76 49.74
CA LEU A 271 -6.34 23.03 50.88
C LEU A 271 -6.39 21.94 51.95
N LYS A 272 -7.57 21.39 52.27
CA LYS A 272 -7.76 20.35 53.31
C LYS A 272 -7.25 18.97 52.92
N GLY A 273 -6.78 18.76 51.69
CA GLY A 273 -6.23 17.48 51.24
C GLY A 273 -7.21 16.31 51.15
N LYS A 274 -8.51 16.54 51.45
CA LYS A 274 -9.56 15.48 51.41
C LYS A 274 -9.94 14.99 50.02
N PHE A 275 -9.04 15.16 49.05
CA PHE A 275 -9.24 14.86 47.62
C PHE A 275 -9.13 13.39 47.26
N LEU A 276 -8.48 12.60 48.09
CA LEU A 276 -8.16 11.22 47.85
C LEU A 276 -9.38 10.28 47.72
N HIS A 277 -10.59 10.79 48.09
CA HIS A 277 -11.78 9.95 48.23
C HIS A 277 -12.99 10.37 47.36
N SER A 278 -12.80 11.14 46.28
CA SER A 278 -13.92 11.37 45.34
C SER A 278 -14.21 10.11 44.53
N LYS A 279 -15.19 9.31 44.98
CA LYS A 279 -15.63 8.07 44.38
C LYS A 279 -15.90 8.17 42.85
N SER A 280 -16.35 9.36 42.40
CA SER A 280 -16.63 9.61 40.96
C SER A 280 -15.35 9.69 40.11
N GLY A 281 -14.33 10.42 40.53
CA GLY A 281 -13.06 10.55 39.75
C GLY A 281 -12.25 9.26 39.73
N GLU A 282 -12.29 8.51 40.85
CA GLU A 282 -11.64 7.19 40.93
C GLU A 282 -12.32 6.17 40.02
N ARG A 283 -13.64 6.18 39.92
CA ARG A 283 -14.37 5.28 38.99
C ARG A 283 -14.06 5.57 37.54
N THR A 284 -14.05 6.85 37.13
CA THR A 284 -13.71 7.23 35.75
C THR A 284 -12.30 6.78 35.39
N ARG A 285 -11.32 7.00 36.30
CA ARG A 285 -9.94 6.55 36.04
C ARG A 285 -9.84 5.02 35.92
N LYS A 286 -10.53 4.27 36.81
CA LYS A 286 -10.57 2.79 36.72
C LYS A 286 -11.16 2.32 35.41
N VAL A 287 -12.26 2.92 34.94
CA VAL A 287 -12.87 2.59 33.67
C VAL A 287 -11.92 2.88 32.50
N LEU A 288 -11.25 4.05 32.48
CA LEU A 288 -10.28 4.41 31.46
C LEU A 288 -9.10 3.41 31.40
N VAL A 289 -8.59 3.00 32.56
CA VAL A 289 -7.51 2.02 32.68
C VAL A 289 -7.97 0.66 32.16
N ILE A 290 -9.19 0.21 32.48
CA ILE A 290 -9.75 -1.06 31.99
C ILE A 290 -9.85 -1.01 30.46
N ILE A 291 -10.41 0.07 29.89
CA ILE A 291 -10.53 0.23 28.42
C ILE A 291 -9.14 0.21 27.76
N GLN A 292 -8.16 0.89 28.36
CA GLN A 292 -6.78 0.89 27.87
C GLN A 292 -6.18 -0.52 27.85
N TYR A 293 -6.31 -1.28 28.96
CA TYR A 293 -5.81 -2.65 29.00
C TYR A 293 -6.52 -3.58 28.01
N MET A 294 -7.84 -3.45 27.88
CA MET A 294 -8.61 -4.20 26.89
C MET A 294 -8.11 -3.93 25.46
N ALA A 295 -7.97 -2.64 25.10
CA ALA A 295 -7.48 -2.25 23.78
C ALA A 295 -6.05 -2.74 23.53
N SER A 296 -5.15 -2.61 24.52
CA SER A 296 -3.78 -3.12 24.42
C SER A 296 -3.74 -4.63 24.25
N MET A 297 -4.59 -5.36 24.96
CA MET A 297 -4.68 -6.83 24.84
C MET A 297 -5.20 -7.26 23.48
N ILE A 298 -6.23 -6.57 22.95
CA ILE A 298 -6.76 -6.84 21.61
C ILE A 298 -5.68 -6.61 20.55
N LEU A 299 -4.91 -5.51 20.63
CA LEU A 299 -3.83 -5.23 19.70
C LEU A 299 -2.70 -6.27 19.80
N LEU A 300 -2.31 -6.66 21.01
CA LEU A 300 -1.27 -7.67 21.23
C LEU A 300 -1.70 -9.03 20.67
N CYS A 301 -2.89 -9.50 21.03
CA CYS A 301 -3.43 -10.78 20.52
C CYS A 301 -3.58 -10.74 19.01
N GLY A 302 -4.11 -9.64 18.46
CA GLY A 302 -4.23 -9.46 17.00
C GLY A 302 -2.88 -9.56 16.29
N THR A 303 -1.87 -8.89 16.84
CA THR A 303 -0.50 -8.95 16.28
C THR A 303 0.08 -10.36 16.34
N LEU A 304 -0.08 -11.06 17.45
CA LEU A 304 0.38 -12.45 17.61
C LEU A 304 -0.33 -13.41 16.64
N ILE A 305 -1.64 -13.24 16.45
CA ILE A 305 -2.41 -14.05 15.50
C ILE A 305 -1.92 -13.81 14.08
N VAL A 306 -1.74 -12.55 13.66
CA VAL A 306 -1.22 -12.21 12.32
C VAL A 306 0.19 -12.79 12.14
N PHE A 307 1.06 -12.65 13.13
CA PHE A 307 2.40 -13.20 13.08
C PHE A 307 2.39 -14.73 12.95
N ALA A 308 1.56 -15.40 13.75
CA ALA A 308 1.41 -16.87 13.68
C ALA A 308 0.86 -17.30 12.30
N GLN A 309 -0.12 -16.57 11.76
CA GLN A 309 -0.68 -16.85 10.43
C GLN A 309 0.36 -16.67 9.32
N LEU A 310 1.15 -15.59 9.35
CA LEU A 310 2.23 -15.38 8.39
C LEU A 310 3.32 -16.44 8.49
N SER A 311 3.69 -16.82 9.71
CA SER A 311 4.65 -17.90 9.95
C SER A 311 4.13 -19.23 9.41
N PHE A 312 2.86 -19.55 9.66
CA PHE A 312 2.20 -20.73 9.12
C PHE A 312 2.23 -20.73 7.60
N MET A 313 1.80 -19.62 6.95
CA MET A 313 1.81 -19.51 5.49
C MET A 313 3.21 -19.69 4.89
N ARG A 314 4.25 -19.15 5.54
CA ARG A 314 5.65 -19.31 5.10
C ARG A 314 6.18 -20.71 5.29
N SER A 315 5.69 -21.44 6.29
CA SER A 315 6.12 -22.81 6.59
C SER A 315 5.41 -23.87 5.76
N GLN A 316 4.30 -23.50 5.08
CA GLN A 316 3.57 -24.43 4.22
C GLN A 316 4.42 -24.82 3.01
N SER A 317 4.44 -26.13 2.74
CA SER A 317 5.08 -26.65 1.54
C SER A 317 4.33 -26.19 0.30
N LEU A 318 5.02 -25.51 -0.60
CA LEU A 318 4.48 -25.13 -1.91
C LEU A 318 4.33 -26.32 -2.86
N GLY A 319 4.59 -27.56 -2.39
CA GLY A 319 4.62 -28.73 -3.24
C GLY A 319 5.88 -28.83 -4.13
N VAL A 320 6.75 -27.83 -4.02
CA VAL A 320 8.02 -27.74 -4.77
C VAL A 320 9.17 -27.58 -3.78
N LYS A 321 10.26 -28.28 -3.99
CA LYS A 321 11.49 -28.09 -3.21
C LYS A 321 12.13 -26.77 -3.60
N THR A 322 11.86 -25.71 -2.85
CA THR A 322 12.43 -24.37 -3.09
C THR A 322 13.88 -24.28 -2.67
N ASN A 323 14.27 -25.05 -1.65
CA ASN A 323 15.67 -25.16 -1.21
C ASN A 323 16.46 -25.87 -2.30
N GLN A 324 17.53 -25.25 -2.79
CA GLN A 324 18.40 -25.77 -3.85
C GLN A 324 17.83 -25.67 -5.28
N THR A 325 16.73 -24.93 -5.50
CA THR A 325 16.21 -24.64 -6.84
C THR A 325 16.69 -23.26 -7.27
N LEU A 326 17.48 -23.20 -8.33
CA LEU A 326 17.90 -21.96 -8.98
C LEU A 326 16.97 -21.66 -10.14
N VAL A 327 16.36 -20.49 -10.14
CA VAL A 327 15.55 -19.99 -11.24
C VAL A 327 16.37 -18.98 -12.06
N VAL A 328 16.57 -19.27 -13.33
CA VAL A 328 17.25 -18.39 -14.27
C VAL A 328 16.23 -17.88 -15.27
N LYS A 329 15.99 -16.56 -15.27
CA LYS A 329 15.10 -15.91 -16.24
C LYS A 329 15.84 -15.68 -17.53
N PHE A 330 15.26 -16.16 -18.63
CA PHE A 330 15.76 -15.91 -19.96
C PHE A 330 15.04 -14.74 -20.62
N PRO A 331 15.72 -13.95 -21.45
CA PRO A 331 15.04 -12.98 -22.28
C PRO A 331 14.06 -13.72 -23.20
N GLY A 332 12.80 -13.31 -23.19
CA GLY A 332 11.76 -13.86 -24.06
C GLY A 332 12.16 -13.73 -25.55
N HIS A 333 11.69 -14.63 -26.36
CA HIS A 333 11.81 -14.71 -27.83
C HIS A 333 13.16 -14.30 -28.43
N THR A 334 13.96 -15.34 -28.67
CA THR A 334 15.05 -15.30 -29.61
C THR A 334 14.75 -16.34 -30.72
N GLU A 335 15.04 -16.02 -31.97
CA GLU A 335 14.93 -17.00 -33.07
C GLU A 335 15.65 -18.30 -32.70
N GLY A 336 14.97 -19.43 -32.86
CA GLY A 336 15.50 -20.72 -32.46
C GLY A 336 15.58 -20.94 -30.94
N LEU A 337 14.76 -20.24 -30.14
CA LEU A 337 14.74 -20.33 -28.67
C LEU A 337 14.63 -21.79 -28.22
N ASN A 338 13.71 -22.57 -28.78
CA ASN A 338 13.51 -23.96 -28.36
C ASN A 338 14.78 -24.81 -28.58
N THR A 339 15.46 -24.63 -29.68
CA THR A 339 16.72 -25.36 -30.01
C THR A 339 17.84 -24.92 -29.05
N LYS A 340 17.94 -23.62 -28.77
CA LYS A 340 18.93 -23.06 -27.83
C LYS A 340 18.64 -23.51 -26.39
N LEU A 341 17.38 -23.53 -25.98
CA LEU A 341 16.96 -23.99 -24.65
C LEU A 341 17.28 -25.49 -24.48
N GLU A 342 16.97 -26.33 -25.46
CA GLU A 342 17.32 -27.76 -25.41
C GLU A 342 18.84 -28.00 -25.34
N ALA A 343 19.62 -27.26 -26.15
CA ALA A 343 21.07 -27.33 -26.07
C ALA A 343 21.61 -26.92 -24.70
N MET A 344 21.06 -25.83 -24.16
CA MET A 344 21.40 -25.33 -22.82
C MET A 344 21.00 -26.29 -21.72
N LYS A 345 19.81 -26.90 -21.78
CA LYS A 345 19.36 -27.94 -20.86
C LYS A 345 20.37 -29.09 -20.80
N LYS A 346 20.79 -29.58 -21.97
CA LYS A 346 21.80 -30.63 -22.06
C LYS A 346 23.15 -30.22 -21.46
N THR A 347 23.54 -28.96 -21.67
CA THR A 347 24.81 -28.43 -21.14
C THR A 347 24.77 -28.30 -19.63
N ILE A 348 23.69 -27.71 -19.08
CA ILE A 348 23.54 -27.52 -17.64
C ILE A 348 23.37 -28.87 -16.92
N ALA A 349 22.62 -29.81 -17.51
CA ALA A 349 22.43 -31.15 -16.94
C ALA A 349 23.72 -31.99 -16.84
N ARG A 350 24.78 -31.60 -17.58
CA ARG A 350 26.10 -32.24 -17.49
C ARG A 350 26.95 -31.74 -16.31
N LEU A 351 26.54 -30.64 -15.66
CA LEU A 351 27.29 -30.12 -14.53
C LEU A 351 27.12 -31.05 -13.31
N PRO A 352 28.22 -31.43 -12.61
CA PRO A 352 28.20 -32.45 -11.58
C PRO A 352 27.36 -32.12 -10.35
N LEU A 353 26.99 -30.85 -10.19
CA LEU A 353 26.17 -30.34 -9.07
C LEU A 353 24.72 -30.13 -9.43
N VAL A 354 24.33 -30.42 -10.67
CA VAL A 354 22.95 -30.21 -11.16
C VAL A 354 22.24 -31.56 -11.21
N TYR A 355 21.21 -31.70 -10.40
CA TYR A 355 20.41 -32.91 -10.34
C TYR A 355 19.38 -32.98 -11.49
N GLN A 356 18.69 -31.88 -11.75
CA GLN A 356 17.66 -31.82 -12.80
C GLN A 356 17.51 -30.39 -13.34
N VAL A 357 17.20 -30.30 -14.64
CA VAL A 357 16.91 -29.03 -15.33
C VAL A 357 15.55 -29.12 -15.99
N THR A 358 14.71 -28.13 -15.77
CA THR A 358 13.43 -28.00 -16.44
C THR A 358 13.21 -26.57 -16.95
N PHE A 359 12.37 -26.41 -17.96
CA PHE A 359 11.90 -25.10 -18.42
C PHE A 359 10.42 -24.99 -18.13
N SER A 360 10.02 -23.79 -17.67
CA SER A 360 8.63 -23.47 -17.42
C SER A 360 8.33 -22.06 -17.95
N GLY A 361 7.12 -21.84 -18.44
CA GLY A 361 6.66 -20.51 -18.86
C GLY A 361 6.38 -19.59 -17.68
N ALA A 362 6.32 -20.13 -16.45
CA ALA A 362 6.10 -19.37 -15.22
C ALA A 362 6.77 -20.05 -14.06
N VAL A 363 7.06 -19.27 -13.02
CA VAL A 363 7.64 -19.72 -11.75
C VAL A 363 6.56 -19.71 -10.68
N PRO A 364 6.51 -20.66 -9.74
CA PRO A 364 5.62 -20.61 -8.60
C PRO A 364 5.73 -19.27 -7.85
N GLY A 365 4.59 -18.56 -7.72
CA GLY A 365 4.53 -17.22 -7.12
C GLY A 365 4.51 -16.05 -8.11
N GLU A 366 4.71 -16.28 -9.39
CA GLU A 366 4.45 -15.29 -10.45
C GLU A 366 3.09 -15.54 -11.11
N GLU A 367 2.43 -14.46 -11.55
CA GLU A 367 1.20 -14.60 -12.33
C GLU A 367 1.48 -15.30 -13.65
N VAL A 368 0.75 -16.36 -13.89
CA VAL A 368 0.80 -17.08 -15.18
C VAL A 368 -0.18 -16.42 -16.11
N ALA A 369 0.23 -16.04 -17.30
CA ALA A 369 -0.69 -15.66 -18.36
C ALA A 369 -1.59 -16.86 -18.68
N THR A 370 -2.76 -16.90 -18.08
CA THR A 370 -3.76 -17.96 -18.32
C THR A 370 -4.46 -17.65 -19.62
N PHE A 371 -4.14 -18.41 -20.64
CA PHE A 371 -5.04 -18.50 -21.79
C PHE A 371 -6.33 -19.16 -21.32
N LEU A 372 -7.48 -18.60 -21.66
CA LEU A 372 -8.80 -19.19 -21.41
C LEU A 372 -8.88 -20.58 -22.03
N SER A 373 -8.58 -21.59 -21.25
CA SER A 373 -8.88 -22.97 -21.58
C SER A 373 -10.18 -23.33 -20.87
N THR A 374 -11.22 -23.50 -21.65
CA THR A 374 -12.56 -23.93 -21.22
C THR A 374 -12.59 -25.40 -20.85
N THR A 375 -11.66 -26.03 -20.44
CA THR A 375 -11.67 -27.34 -19.75
C THR A 375 -10.22 -27.79 -19.60
N ILE A 376 -9.64 -27.52 -18.45
CA ILE A 376 -8.43 -28.22 -18.07
C ILE A 376 -8.87 -29.58 -17.53
N HIS A 377 -8.89 -30.58 -18.37
CA HIS A 377 -8.58 -31.93 -17.92
C HIS A 377 -7.09 -31.90 -17.57
N LEU A 378 -6.79 -31.58 -16.32
CA LEU A 378 -5.50 -31.86 -15.72
C LEU A 378 -5.30 -33.39 -15.82
N ASN A 379 -4.62 -33.80 -16.87
CA ASN A 379 -4.07 -35.15 -16.93
C ASN A 379 -2.94 -35.17 -15.88
N LEU A 380 -3.29 -35.57 -14.65
CA LEU A 380 -2.41 -35.71 -13.50
C LEU A 380 -1.30 -36.77 -13.70
N THR A 381 -1.16 -37.34 -14.91
CA THR A 381 -0.11 -38.26 -15.28
C THR A 381 1.28 -37.62 -15.25
N CYS A 382 1.39 -36.29 -15.35
CA CYS A 382 2.70 -35.63 -15.29
C CYS A 382 3.22 -35.39 -13.85
N LEU A 383 2.33 -35.47 -12.84
CA LEU A 383 2.70 -35.34 -11.43
C LEU A 383 2.97 -36.70 -10.75
N ARG A 384 2.66 -37.81 -11.43
CA ARG A 384 2.87 -39.16 -10.88
C ARG A 384 4.31 -39.68 -11.04
N SER A 385 5.15 -39.02 -11.82
CA SER A 385 6.56 -39.42 -11.96
C SER A 385 7.48 -38.86 -10.85
N ILE A 386 6.93 -38.19 -9.85
CA ILE A 386 7.69 -37.63 -8.70
C ILE A 386 7.55 -38.52 -7.43
N LYS A 387 6.81 -39.64 -7.51
CA LYS A 387 6.79 -40.62 -6.41
C LYS A 387 7.34 -41.92 -6.91
N THR A 388 8.45 -42.30 -6.33
CA THR A 388 9.25 -43.52 -6.28
C THR A 388 10.61 -43.34 -6.94
N GLU A 389 11.57 -42.97 -6.15
CA GLU A 389 12.67 -43.77 -5.59
C GLU A 389 13.45 -42.92 -4.59
#